data_f05fedfff0b33fdc2cdfab13f2e7ff96
#
_entry.id   f05fedfff0b33fdc2cdfab13f2e7ff96
#
_cell.length_a   1.000
_cell.length_b   1.000
_cell.length_c   1.000
_cell.angle_alpha   90.00
_cell.angle_beta   90.00
_cell.angle_gamma   90.00
#
_symmetry.space_group_name_H-M   'P 1'
#
loop_
_entity.id
_entity.type
_entity.pdbx_description
1 polymer ?
#
loop_
_entity_poly.entity_id
_entity_poly.type
_entity_poly.pdbx_seq_one_letter_code
_entity_poly.pdbx_strand_id
1 'polypeptide(L)'
;MIDGMSDICKMIQQLNDDLLLFYTPAVQDMCNQDNITESELEHFLDYLVSACISNDMLLLFKKVCRTFLKKYPETITAYIMIYKEMYEATE
;
A
#
# COMPACT_ATOMS: atom_id res chain seq x y z
N MET A 1 -18.21 -28.84 -6.44
CA MET A 1 -17.80 -28.01 -6.05
C MET A 1 -16.85 -27.05 -6.54
N ILE A 2 -16.89 -26.72 -7.76
CA ILE A 2 -16.17 -25.66 -8.37
C ILE A 2 -16.61 -24.33 -7.86
N ASP A 3 -17.82 -24.29 -7.36
CA ASP A 3 -18.40 -23.05 -6.86
C ASP A 3 -17.61 -22.43 -5.70
N GLY A 4 -17.00 -23.26 -4.87
CA GLY A 4 -16.22 -22.74 -3.77
C GLY A 4 -15.02 -21.94 -4.21
N MET A 5 -14.33 -22.39 -5.26
CA MET A 5 -13.20 -21.65 -5.80
C MET A 5 -13.63 -20.33 -6.41
N SER A 6 -14.74 -20.35 -7.14
CA SER A 6 -15.27 -19.13 -7.75
C SER A 6 -15.66 -18.11 -6.69
N ASP A 7 -16.25 -18.55 -5.59
CA ASP A 7 -16.63 -17.66 -4.51
C ASP A 7 -15.41 -17.04 -3.82
N ILE A 8 -14.36 -17.83 -3.64
CA ILE A 8 -13.12 -17.34 -3.05
C ILE A 8 -12.50 -16.27 -3.93
N CYS A 9 -12.47 -16.49 -5.25
CA CYS A 9 -11.93 -15.52 -6.18
C CYS A 9 -12.73 -14.22 -6.16
N LYS A 10 -14.04 -14.32 -6.06
CA LYS A 10 -14.89 -13.13 -5.96
C LYS A 10 -14.65 -12.38 -4.67
N MET A 11 -14.44 -13.08 -3.58
CA MET A 11 -14.17 -12.46 -2.30
C MET A 11 -12.84 -11.71 -2.32
N ILE A 12 -11.81 -12.28 -2.93
CA ILE A 12 -10.51 -11.63 -3.04
C ILE A 12 -10.62 -10.38 -3.91
N GLN A 13 -11.35 -10.48 -5.01
CA GLN A 13 -11.55 -9.33 -5.89
C GLN A 13 -12.32 -8.22 -5.19
N GLN A 14 -13.34 -8.57 -4.42
CA GLN A 14 -14.11 -7.62 -3.66
C GLN A 14 -13.25 -6.93 -2.61
N LEU A 15 -12.40 -7.68 -1.93
CA LEU A 15 -11.47 -7.11 -0.96
C LEU A 15 -10.54 -6.10 -1.61
N ASN A 16 -10.00 -6.43 -2.78
CA ASN A 16 -9.13 -5.52 -3.50
C ASN A 16 -9.87 -4.24 -3.88
N ASP A 17 -11.11 -4.36 -4.37
CA ASP A 17 -11.92 -3.20 -4.73
C ASP A 17 -12.19 -2.32 -3.52
N ASP A 18 -12.49 -2.94 -2.38
CA ASP A 18 -12.75 -2.20 -1.15
C ASP A 18 -11.49 -1.47 -0.67
N LEU A 19 -10.34 -2.11 -0.77
CA LEU A 19 -9.08 -1.48 -0.41
C LEU A 19 -8.79 -0.27 -1.30
N LEU A 20 -9.05 -0.40 -2.60
CA LEU A 20 -8.83 0.71 -3.52
C LEU A 20 -9.76 1.87 -3.24
N LEU A 21 -11.03 1.58 -2.93
CA LEU A 21 -11.98 2.62 -2.59
C LEU A 21 -11.56 3.40 -1.35
N PHE A 22 -10.97 2.72 -0.39
CA PHE A 22 -10.52 3.36 0.84
C PHE A 22 -9.19 4.09 0.65
N TYR A 23 -8.21 3.42 0.03
CA TYR A 23 -6.85 3.96 0.00
C TYR A 23 -6.60 4.98 -1.10
N THR A 24 -7.36 4.94 -2.19
CA THR A 24 -7.14 5.92 -3.26
C THR A 24 -7.32 7.35 -2.76
N PRO A 25 -8.46 7.71 -2.12
CA PRO A 25 -8.56 9.06 -1.59
C PRO A 25 -7.65 9.31 -0.41
N ALA A 26 -7.38 8.29 0.41
CA ALA A 26 -6.47 8.45 1.55
C ALA A 26 -5.05 8.78 1.08
N VAL A 27 -4.58 8.13 0.02
CA VAL A 27 -3.26 8.40 -0.54
C VAL A 27 -3.22 9.81 -1.14
N GLN A 28 -4.28 10.22 -1.83
CA GLN A 28 -4.33 11.56 -2.39
C GLN A 28 -4.26 12.61 -1.30
N ASP A 29 -5.02 12.42 -0.23
CA ASP A 29 -4.99 13.32 0.91
C ASP A 29 -3.60 13.39 1.52
N MET A 30 -3.00 12.23 1.77
CA MET A 30 -1.69 12.16 2.38
C MET A 30 -0.65 12.89 1.54
N CYS A 31 -0.67 12.66 0.23
CA CYS A 31 0.31 13.28 -0.68
C CYS A 31 0.12 14.77 -0.84
N ASN A 32 -1.05 15.28 -0.49
CA ASN A 32 -1.34 16.72 -0.58
C ASN A 32 -1.05 17.48 0.71
N GLN A 33 -0.69 16.78 1.79
CA GLN A 33 -0.39 17.43 3.05
C GLN A 33 1.07 17.86 3.09
N ASP A 34 1.31 19.11 3.49
CA ASP A 34 2.66 19.64 3.58
C ASP A 34 3.31 19.41 4.92
N ASN A 35 2.52 19.21 5.96
CA ASN A 35 3.02 19.14 7.32
C ASN A 35 2.89 17.78 7.96
N ILE A 36 3.00 16.74 7.17
CA ILE A 36 2.88 15.40 7.73
C ILE A 36 4.12 15.07 8.55
N THR A 37 3.92 14.48 9.72
CA THR A 37 5.04 14.05 10.55
C THR A 37 5.53 12.69 10.12
N GLU A 38 6.76 12.36 10.52
CA GLU A 38 7.34 11.05 10.22
C GLU A 38 6.49 9.93 10.83
N SER A 39 6.00 10.15 12.06
CA SER A 39 5.18 9.17 12.75
C SER A 39 3.87 8.90 11.99
N GLU A 40 3.23 9.96 11.51
CA GLU A 40 2.01 9.80 10.71
C GLU A 40 2.27 9.04 9.43
N LEU A 41 3.38 9.33 8.77
CA LEU A 41 3.77 8.66 7.55
C LEU A 41 4.05 7.18 7.81
N GLU A 42 4.76 6.88 8.89
CA GLU A 42 5.06 5.49 9.25
C GLU A 42 3.80 4.69 9.52
N HIS A 43 2.86 5.27 10.28
CA HIS A 43 1.59 4.60 10.54
C HIS A 43 0.84 4.28 9.25
N PHE A 44 0.79 5.25 8.35
CA PHE A 44 0.09 5.06 7.09
C PHE A 44 0.77 3.99 6.23
N LEU A 45 2.11 4.04 6.16
CA LEU A 45 2.87 3.07 5.37
C LEU A 45 2.78 1.65 5.94
N ASP A 46 2.69 1.52 7.27
CA ASP A 46 2.50 0.20 7.89
C ASP A 46 1.25 -0.49 7.35
N TYR A 47 0.14 0.25 7.28
CA TYR A 47 -1.09 -0.32 6.75
C TYR A 47 -1.03 -0.50 5.24
N LEU A 48 -0.48 0.48 4.55
CA LEU A 48 -0.46 0.45 3.08
C LEU A 48 0.42 -0.67 2.56
N VAL A 49 1.60 -0.88 3.16
CA VAL A 49 2.49 -1.94 2.70
C VAL A 49 1.85 -3.31 2.90
N SER A 50 1.10 -3.48 3.98
CA SER A 50 0.39 -4.74 4.24
C SER A 50 -0.76 -4.97 3.28
N ALA A 51 -1.25 -3.93 2.65
CA ALA A 51 -2.39 -4.00 1.74
C ALA A 51 -2.00 -4.07 0.27
N CYS A 52 -0.71 -4.22 -0.04
CA CYS A 52 -0.23 -4.26 -1.43
C CYS A 52 -0.47 -5.63 -2.06
N ILE A 53 -1.73 -6.05 -2.11
CA ILE A 53 -2.10 -7.36 -2.62
C ILE A 53 -2.35 -7.37 -4.13
N SER A 54 -2.23 -6.22 -4.78
CA SER A 54 -2.46 -6.10 -6.22
C SER A 54 -1.56 -5.01 -6.78
N ASN A 55 -1.45 -4.98 -8.11
CA ASN A 55 -0.67 -3.93 -8.78
C ASN A 55 -1.25 -2.56 -8.53
N ASP A 56 -2.57 -2.45 -8.44
CA ASP A 56 -3.21 -1.16 -8.19
C ASP A 56 -2.82 -0.62 -6.81
N MET A 57 -2.83 -1.49 -5.80
CA MET A 57 -2.40 -1.07 -4.46
C MET A 57 -0.91 -0.75 -4.45
N LEU A 58 -0.11 -1.50 -5.20
CA LEU A 58 1.32 -1.21 -5.31
C LEU A 58 1.57 0.17 -5.92
N LEU A 59 0.77 0.56 -6.90
CA LEU A 59 0.90 1.89 -7.49
C LEU A 59 0.63 2.99 -6.47
N LEU A 60 -0.33 2.79 -5.59
CA LEU A 60 -0.60 3.73 -4.50
C LEU A 60 0.58 3.81 -3.53
N PHE A 61 1.14 2.66 -3.18
CA PHE A 61 2.31 2.61 -2.32
C PHE A 61 3.48 3.37 -2.96
N LYS A 62 3.72 3.13 -4.25
CA LYS A 62 4.79 3.82 -4.97
C LYS A 62 4.57 5.33 -5.01
N LYS A 63 3.33 5.77 -5.13
CA LYS A 63 3.01 7.18 -5.14
C LYS A 63 3.39 7.85 -3.82
N VAL A 64 3.05 7.22 -2.69
CA VAL A 64 3.42 7.75 -1.39
C VAL A 64 4.94 7.78 -1.24
N CYS A 65 5.61 6.70 -1.65
CA CYS A 65 7.07 6.64 -1.55
C CYS A 65 7.73 7.75 -2.36
N ARG A 66 7.28 7.98 -3.58
CA ARG A 66 7.85 9.04 -4.40
C ARG A 66 7.58 10.42 -3.83
N THR A 67 6.39 10.63 -3.30
CA THR A 67 6.01 11.92 -2.76
C THR A 67 6.87 12.32 -1.56
N PHE A 68 7.18 11.38 -0.69
CA PHE A 68 7.87 11.67 0.56
C PHE A 68 9.34 11.27 0.58
N LEU A 69 9.88 10.79 -0.52
CA LEU A 69 11.26 10.32 -0.57
C LEU A 69 12.25 11.43 -0.21
N LYS A 70 12.01 12.65 -0.68
CA LYS A 70 12.92 13.75 -0.40
C LYS A 70 12.83 14.22 1.04
N LYS A 71 11.65 14.14 1.62
CA LYS A 71 11.43 14.64 2.99
C LYS A 71 11.86 13.63 4.04
N TYR A 72 11.58 12.35 3.80
CA TYR A 72 11.87 11.28 4.76
C TYR A 72 12.54 10.10 4.05
N PRO A 73 13.75 10.30 3.52
CA PRO A 73 14.39 9.25 2.70
C PRO A 73 14.66 7.95 3.44
N GLU A 74 15.02 8.03 4.71
CA GLU A 74 15.31 6.83 5.48
C GLU A 74 14.06 6.01 5.75
N THR A 75 12.97 6.69 6.11
CA THR A 75 11.70 6.04 6.33
C THR A 75 11.20 5.35 5.07
N ILE A 76 11.23 6.08 3.95
CA ILE A 76 10.77 5.53 2.68
C ILE A 76 11.62 4.33 2.26
N THR A 77 12.93 4.44 2.39
CA THR A 77 13.83 3.34 2.04
C THR A 77 13.52 2.11 2.87
N ALA A 78 13.29 2.30 4.17
CA ALA A 78 12.96 1.19 5.07
C ALA A 78 11.69 0.47 4.61
N TYR A 79 10.65 1.21 4.22
CA TYR A 79 9.39 0.60 3.80
C TYR A 79 9.50 -0.05 2.42
N ILE A 80 10.33 0.47 1.54
CA ILE A 80 10.60 -0.20 0.27
C ILE A 80 11.25 -1.56 0.52
N MET A 81 12.17 -1.62 1.48
CA MET A 81 12.81 -2.87 1.85
C MET A 81 11.81 -3.85 2.45
N ILE A 82 10.92 -3.35 3.32
CA ILE A 82 9.86 -4.17 3.90
C ILE A 82 8.98 -4.74 2.80
N TYR A 83 8.59 -3.92 1.83
CA TYR A 83 7.78 -4.38 0.71
C TYR A 83 8.49 -5.51 -0.04
N LYS A 84 9.77 -5.34 -0.32
CA LYS A 84 10.53 -6.36 -1.04
C LYS A 84 10.61 -7.67 -0.27
N GLU A 85 10.78 -7.58 1.05
CA GLU A 85 10.82 -8.79 1.88
C GLU A 85 9.48 -9.50 1.89
N MET A 86 8.37 -8.75 1.93
CA MET A 86 7.04 -9.34 2.01
C MET A 86 6.57 -9.93 0.69
N TYR A 87 6.89 -9.29 -0.43
CA TYR A 87 6.26 -9.63 -1.71
C TYR A 87 7.22 -10.09 -2.79
N GLU A 88 8.49 -9.78 -2.67
CA GLU A 88 9.47 -10.12 -3.71
C GLU A 88 10.53 -11.09 -3.25
N ALA A 89 10.62 -11.37 -1.96
CA ALA A 89 11.61 -12.32 -1.46
C ALA A 89 11.19 -13.72 -1.85
N THR A 90 11.89 -14.31 -2.79
CA THR A 90 11.50 -15.60 -3.31
C THR A 90 12.45 -16.71 -2.93
N GLU A 91 13.54 -16.37 -2.33
CA GLU A 91 14.46 -17.42 -2.00
C GLU A 91 14.66 -17.52 -0.58
#